data_c2692c133b82497bc7e3a07f94b54fa7
#
_entry.id   c2692c133b82497bc7e3a07f94b54fa7
#
_cell.length_a   1.000
_cell.length_b   1.000
_cell.length_c   1.000
_cell.angle_alpha   90.00
_cell.angle_beta   90.00
_cell.angle_gamma   90.00
#
_symmetry.space_group_name_H-M   'P 1'
#
loop_
_entity.id
_entity.type
_entity.pdbx_description
1 polymer ?
#
loop_
_entity_poly.entity_id
_entity_poly.type
_entity_poly.pdbx_seq_one_letter_code
_entity_poly.pdbx_strand_id
1 'polypeptide(L)'
;MKFHSVNLLHFLCIILFSKFSLFDSSNYHDYADALSKSILFFEGQRSGNLPQDQRIAWRGNSGLGDGWTAVNTDLTGGYYDAGDNIKFNFPMAFTTTMLAWSAIEFGEYMPPSELRNALVAIKWGTDYLLKTVSQPNRIFVQVGDPIIDHNCWERPEDMDTARTVYTVESPNPASDVAGETAAALAASSIAFRSSDPGYAETLLRTSIRVFDFADGHRGAYSDNSNIREGACPFYCDFDGYQDELLWGAAWLRRASQGDSYLNYIQNNGKTLGAEDNINEFGWDDKHAGLNVLVSKEVLEGSMYSLQSYKVSADSFMCTLIPDSSSYHIKLSPGGLIYRPGGSNLQHATSISFLLLVYANYLEKSSEIVNCGSISVGPKMLRQLAKRQVDYILGDNPKGMSYMVGYSNYYPQRIHHRGSSLPSIKDHPQPIRCKEGSVYFNSSAPNPNVLVGAVVGGPEEDDIYEDDRADFRKSEPTTYINAPFVGVLAYFVANPNFA
;
A
#
# COMPACT_ATOMS: atom_id res chain seq x y z
N MET A 1 81.42 7.79 13.83
CA MET A 1 80.58 6.62 14.18
C MET A 1 79.16 6.86 13.68
N LYS A 2 78.78 6.17 12.61
CA LYS A 2 77.41 6.18 12.06
C LYS A 2 76.73 4.96 12.63
N PHE A 3 75.54 5.11 13.20
CA PHE A 3 74.65 4.01 13.43
C PHE A 3 73.15 4.47 13.41
N HIS A 4 72.43 3.92 12.43
CA HIS A 4 71.06 3.47 12.39
C HIS A 4 69.91 4.41 12.70
N SER A 5 69.31 4.95 11.63
CA SER A 5 67.93 5.41 11.60
C SER A 5 67.26 4.96 10.28
N VAL A 6 66.99 3.65 10.11
CA VAL A 6 66.32 3.12 8.91
C VAL A 6 65.14 2.16 9.25
N ASN A 7 64.91 1.80 10.51
CA ASN A 7 63.96 0.76 10.87
C ASN A 7 62.64 1.21 11.52
N LEU A 8 62.32 2.53 11.55
CA LEU A 8 61.07 2.99 12.15
C LEU A 8 59.95 3.38 11.15
N LEU A 9 60.29 3.52 9.85
CA LEU A 9 59.32 3.90 8.82
C LEU A 9 58.57 2.71 8.17
N HIS A 10 59.13 1.50 8.27
CA HIS A 10 58.51 0.30 7.69
C HIS A 10 57.46 -0.36 8.59
N PHE A 11 57.47 -0.06 9.90
CA PHE A 11 56.50 -0.62 10.84
C PHE A 11 55.20 0.22 10.93
N LEU A 12 55.22 1.50 10.53
CA LEU A 12 54.02 2.34 10.52
C LEU A 12 53.14 2.18 9.28
N CYS A 13 53.71 1.71 8.14
CA CYS A 13 52.91 1.46 6.93
C CYS A 13 52.12 0.15 6.97
N ILE A 14 52.50 -0.82 7.79
CA ILE A 14 51.80 -2.12 7.87
C ILE A 14 50.58 -2.05 8.80
N ILE A 15 50.56 -1.09 9.76
CA ILE A 15 49.40 -0.92 10.67
C ILE A 15 48.26 -0.07 10.06
N LEU A 16 48.53 0.68 9.00
CA LEU A 16 47.52 1.50 8.32
C LEU A 16 46.77 0.75 7.21
N PHE A 17 47.28 -0.40 6.77
CA PHE A 17 46.59 -1.24 5.76
C PHE A 17 45.73 -2.38 6.35
N SER A 18 45.76 -2.62 7.66
CA SER A 18 45.00 -3.67 8.32
C SER A 18 43.67 -3.23 8.92
N LYS A 19 43.19 -2.00 8.67
CA LYS A 19 41.90 -1.47 9.14
C LYS A 19 40.88 -1.20 8.02
N PHE A 20 41.16 -1.63 6.79
CA PHE A 20 40.25 -1.40 5.66
C PHE A 20 39.82 -2.69 4.97
N SER A 21 39.63 -3.77 5.71
CA SER A 21 39.03 -4.97 5.14
C SER A 21 38.28 -5.78 6.21
N LEU A 22 37.20 -5.21 6.75
CA LEU A 22 36.17 -5.94 7.51
C LEU A 22 34.89 -5.09 7.56
N PHE A 23 34.30 -4.78 6.43
CA PHE A 23 32.89 -4.40 6.30
C PHE A 23 32.50 -4.62 4.84
N ASP A 24 32.47 -5.88 4.43
CA ASP A 24 31.68 -6.30 3.27
C ASP A 24 31.12 -7.69 3.57
N SER A 25 30.31 -7.77 4.61
CA SER A 25 29.20 -8.69 4.63
C SER A 25 28.04 -7.86 4.10
N SER A 26 27.82 -7.84 2.79
CA SER A 26 26.55 -7.47 2.24
C SER A 26 25.52 -8.32 2.98
N ASN A 27 24.83 -7.74 3.95
CA ASN A 27 23.65 -8.36 4.55
C ASN A 27 22.60 -8.42 3.46
N TYR A 28 22.59 -9.51 2.70
CA TYR A 28 21.54 -9.78 1.74
C TYR A 28 20.27 -10.00 2.55
N HIS A 29 19.28 -9.12 2.37
CA HIS A 29 17.96 -9.33 2.94
C HIS A 29 17.33 -10.57 2.32
N ASP A 30 16.67 -11.36 3.13
CA ASP A 30 15.83 -12.47 2.66
C ASP A 30 14.48 -11.90 2.16
N TYR A 31 14.48 -11.42 0.89
CA TYR A 31 13.27 -10.87 0.27
C TYR A 31 12.16 -11.92 0.13
N ALA A 32 12.48 -13.21 0.07
CA ALA A 32 11.47 -14.26 0.00
C ALA A 32 10.74 -14.41 1.36
N ASP A 33 11.47 -14.38 2.47
CA ASP A 33 10.89 -14.35 3.81
C ASP A 33 10.07 -13.06 4.03
N ALA A 34 10.60 -11.91 3.63
CA ALA A 34 9.88 -10.63 3.73
C ALA A 34 8.58 -10.63 2.90
N LEU A 35 8.61 -11.18 1.67
CA LEU A 35 7.42 -11.33 0.81
C LEU A 35 6.36 -12.20 1.47
N SER A 36 6.74 -13.39 1.96
CA SER A 36 5.82 -14.30 2.64
C SER A 36 5.16 -13.64 3.85
N LYS A 37 5.96 -12.91 4.66
CA LYS A 37 5.46 -12.16 5.81
C LYS A 37 4.54 -11.01 5.40
N SER A 38 4.90 -10.24 4.37
CA SER A 38 4.08 -9.11 3.90
C SER A 38 2.70 -9.56 3.42
N ILE A 39 2.61 -10.72 2.76
CA ILE A 39 1.33 -11.31 2.36
C ILE A 39 0.57 -11.85 3.58
N LEU A 40 1.27 -12.44 4.56
CA LEU A 40 0.66 -12.98 5.78
C LEU A 40 -0.02 -11.89 6.62
N PHE A 41 0.47 -10.65 6.61
CA PHE A 41 -0.15 -9.52 7.29
C PHE A 41 -1.64 -9.39 6.99
N PHE A 42 -2.05 -9.58 5.72
CA PHE A 42 -3.46 -9.45 5.32
C PHE A 42 -4.38 -10.45 6.02
N GLU A 43 -3.88 -11.61 6.43
CA GLU A 43 -4.67 -12.54 7.24
C GLU A 43 -4.93 -12.00 8.65
N GLY A 44 -4.01 -11.21 9.19
CA GLY A 44 -4.20 -10.51 10.47
C GLY A 44 -5.27 -9.43 10.42
N GLN A 45 -5.50 -8.84 9.25
CA GLN A 45 -6.46 -7.75 9.04
C GLN A 45 -7.86 -8.22 8.63
N ARG A 46 -8.08 -9.51 8.42
CA ARG A 46 -9.39 -10.05 8.00
C ARG A 46 -10.49 -9.77 9.00
N SER A 47 -11.64 -9.31 8.50
CA SER A 47 -12.94 -9.29 9.16
C SER A 47 -13.80 -10.45 8.64
N GLY A 48 -14.83 -10.85 9.39
CA GLY A 48 -15.78 -11.89 8.99
C GLY A 48 -15.48 -13.25 9.59
N ASN A 49 -16.01 -14.27 8.93
CA ASN A 49 -15.78 -15.68 9.29
C ASN A 49 -14.45 -16.13 8.68
N LEU A 50 -13.46 -16.37 9.54
CA LEU A 50 -12.12 -16.73 9.09
C LEU A 50 -12.08 -18.20 8.58
N PRO A 51 -11.30 -18.47 7.52
CA PRO A 51 -11.16 -19.82 7.00
C PRO A 51 -10.39 -20.73 7.95
N GLN A 52 -10.58 -22.05 7.80
CA GLN A 52 -9.95 -23.03 8.68
C GLN A 52 -8.42 -23.08 8.54
N ASP A 53 -7.89 -22.67 7.40
CA ASP A 53 -6.46 -22.58 7.09
C ASP A 53 -5.84 -21.22 7.41
N GLN A 54 -6.53 -20.39 8.20
CA GLN A 54 -6.02 -19.11 8.71
C GLN A 54 -4.68 -19.30 9.44
N ARG A 55 -3.61 -18.70 8.92
CA ARG A 55 -2.24 -18.88 9.44
C ARG A 55 -1.95 -18.00 10.66
N ILE A 56 -2.61 -16.85 10.78
CA ILE A 56 -2.54 -15.97 11.97
C ILE A 56 -3.45 -16.56 13.06
N ALA A 57 -2.89 -17.46 13.86
CA ALA A 57 -3.62 -18.34 14.77
C ALA A 57 -4.24 -17.63 15.98
N TRP A 58 -3.81 -16.41 16.31
CA TRP A 58 -4.35 -15.65 17.44
C TRP A 58 -5.61 -14.84 17.06
N ARG A 59 -5.93 -14.71 15.76
CA ARG A 59 -7.17 -14.12 15.28
C ARG A 59 -8.34 -15.09 15.36
N GLY A 60 -9.54 -14.54 15.55
CA GLY A 60 -10.83 -15.22 15.54
C GLY A 60 -11.83 -14.54 14.61
N ASN A 61 -13.04 -15.10 14.52
CA ASN A 61 -14.13 -14.50 13.75
C ASN A 61 -14.57 -13.17 14.37
N SER A 62 -14.89 -12.20 13.54
CA SER A 62 -15.28 -10.86 13.99
C SER A 62 -16.16 -10.17 12.94
N GLY A 63 -16.97 -9.16 13.34
CA GLY A 63 -17.83 -8.43 12.41
C GLY A 63 -18.88 -9.29 11.70
N LEU A 64 -19.34 -10.38 12.33
CA LEU A 64 -20.26 -11.36 11.71
C LEU A 64 -21.68 -10.83 11.46
N GLY A 65 -22.05 -9.72 12.12
CA GLY A 65 -23.33 -9.04 11.95
C GLY A 65 -23.26 -7.82 11.03
N ASP A 66 -22.10 -7.52 10.46
CA ASP A 66 -21.88 -6.31 9.67
C ASP A 66 -22.89 -6.20 8.51
N GLY A 67 -23.59 -5.07 8.48
CA GLY A 67 -24.61 -4.73 7.48
C GLY A 67 -26.00 -5.30 7.76
N TRP A 68 -26.13 -6.46 8.38
CA TRP A 68 -27.43 -7.11 8.58
C TRP A 68 -28.41 -6.27 9.41
N THR A 69 -27.95 -5.77 10.55
CA THR A 69 -28.81 -4.99 11.46
C THR A 69 -29.10 -3.60 10.92
N ALA A 70 -28.09 -2.96 10.31
CA ALA A 70 -28.19 -1.56 9.90
C ALA A 70 -28.91 -1.37 8.56
N VAL A 71 -28.65 -2.22 7.57
CA VAL A 71 -29.09 -2.01 6.18
C VAL A 71 -29.66 -3.27 5.50
N ASN A 72 -29.87 -4.34 6.26
CA ASN A 72 -30.37 -5.64 5.78
C ASN A 72 -29.59 -6.18 4.55
N THR A 73 -28.26 -6.03 4.61
CA THR A 73 -27.35 -6.46 3.53
C THR A 73 -26.14 -7.13 4.17
N ASP A 74 -25.64 -8.21 3.56
CA ASP A 74 -24.40 -8.83 4.00
C ASP A 74 -23.19 -7.98 3.65
N LEU A 75 -22.57 -7.39 4.68
CA LEU A 75 -21.31 -6.65 4.59
C LEU A 75 -20.22 -7.31 5.46
N THR A 76 -20.34 -8.62 5.70
CA THR A 76 -19.29 -9.39 6.40
C THR A 76 -18.08 -9.63 5.48
N GLY A 77 -16.90 -9.82 6.07
CA GLY A 77 -15.65 -9.97 5.33
C GLY A 77 -14.92 -8.65 5.10
N GLY A 78 -13.99 -8.63 4.17
CA GLY A 78 -13.09 -7.50 3.95
C GLY A 78 -12.00 -7.38 5.00
N TYR A 79 -11.34 -6.24 5.02
CA TYR A 79 -10.24 -5.95 5.93
C TYR A 79 -10.60 -4.82 6.90
N TYR A 80 -10.14 -4.93 8.13
CA TYR A 80 -9.91 -3.76 8.95
C TYR A 80 -8.75 -2.98 8.34
N ASP A 81 -8.84 -1.67 8.34
CA ASP A 81 -7.94 -0.82 7.59
C ASP A 81 -6.51 -0.81 8.17
N ALA A 82 -6.43 -0.60 9.47
CA ALA A 82 -5.19 -0.32 10.18
C ALA A 82 -5.17 -1.04 11.53
N GLY A 83 -4.88 -0.30 12.62
CA GLY A 83 -4.93 -0.80 13.98
C GLY A 83 -6.33 -0.79 14.61
N ASP A 84 -7.30 -0.20 13.94
CA ASP A 84 -8.70 -0.08 14.37
C ASP A 84 -9.57 -1.26 13.90
N ASN A 85 -10.89 -1.17 14.20
CA ASN A 85 -11.87 -2.20 13.83
C ASN A 85 -12.88 -1.67 12.79
N ILE A 86 -12.50 -0.72 11.96
CA ILE A 86 -13.36 -0.14 10.93
C ILE A 86 -13.00 -0.70 9.55
N LYS A 87 -13.99 -0.77 8.69
CA LYS A 87 -13.81 -1.07 7.27
C LYS A 87 -14.09 0.18 6.46
N PHE A 88 -13.03 0.88 6.06
CA PHE A 88 -13.07 2.01 5.15
C PHE A 88 -12.88 1.50 3.72
N ASN A 89 -13.90 1.68 2.87
CA ASN A 89 -13.84 1.12 1.51
C ASN A 89 -12.82 1.82 0.61
N PHE A 90 -12.60 3.11 0.80
CA PHE A 90 -11.71 3.88 -0.06
C PHE A 90 -10.28 3.34 0.00
N PRO A 91 -9.59 3.32 1.17
CA PRO A 91 -8.26 2.73 1.26
C PRO A 91 -8.26 1.21 1.04
N MET A 92 -9.34 0.49 1.34
CA MET A 92 -9.43 -0.95 1.07
C MET A 92 -9.47 -1.24 -0.44
N ALA A 93 -10.18 -0.43 -1.22
CA ALA A 93 -10.21 -0.56 -2.68
C ALA A 93 -8.81 -0.29 -3.26
N PHE A 94 -8.11 0.77 -2.83
CA PHE A 94 -6.73 1.04 -3.22
C PHE A 94 -5.80 -0.12 -2.85
N THR A 95 -5.88 -0.62 -1.62
CA THR A 95 -5.15 -1.82 -1.17
C THR A 95 -5.35 -2.99 -2.14
N THR A 96 -6.60 -3.25 -2.52
CA THR A 96 -6.96 -4.35 -3.43
C THR A 96 -6.42 -4.11 -4.84
N THR A 97 -6.47 -2.86 -5.33
CA THR A 97 -5.86 -2.47 -6.62
C THR A 97 -4.36 -2.71 -6.61
N MET A 98 -3.67 -2.30 -5.55
CA MET A 98 -2.21 -2.46 -5.45
C MET A 98 -1.78 -3.91 -5.32
N LEU A 99 -2.50 -4.75 -4.57
CA LEU A 99 -2.27 -6.20 -4.53
C LEU A 99 -2.47 -6.84 -5.91
N ALA A 100 -3.54 -6.46 -6.62
CA ALA A 100 -3.80 -6.96 -7.97
C ALA A 100 -2.72 -6.49 -8.95
N TRP A 101 -2.31 -5.23 -8.89
CA TRP A 101 -1.23 -4.69 -9.73
C TRP A 101 0.10 -5.39 -9.44
N SER A 102 0.39 -5.67 -8.17
CA SER A 102 1.56 -6.44 -7.76
C SER A 102 1.57 -7.85 -8.38
N ALA A 103 0.43 -8.54 -8.37
CA ALA A 103 0.30 -9.85 -9.01
C ALA A 103 0.42 -9.78 -10.55
N ILE A 104 -0.11 -8.71 -11.18
CA ILE A 104 -0.05 -8.52 -12.64
C ILE A 104 1.38 -8.24 -13.12
N GLU A 105 2.14 -7.37 -12.45
CA GLU A 105 3.47 -6.96 -12.90
C GLU A 105 4.59 -7.89 -12.40
N PHE A 106 4.42 -8.50 -11.22
CA PHE A 106 5.49 -9.22 -10.53
C PHE A 106 5.09 -10.63 -10.07
N GLY A 107 3.91 -11.12 -10.45
CA GLY A 107 3.43 -12.44 -10.03
C GLY A 107 4.33 -13.59 -10.54
N GLU A 108 4.98 -13.43 -11.69
CA GLU A 108 5.94 -14.41 -12.22
C GLU A 108 7.20 -14.55 -11.37
N TYR A 109 7.52 -13.53 -10.56
CA TYR A 109 8.67 -13.52 -9.65
C TYR A 109 8.33 -14.09 -8.27
N MET A 110 7.04 -14.26 -7.98
CA MET A 110 6.60 -14.86 -6.72
C MET A 110 6.78 -16.38 -6.75
N PRO A 111 7.23 -17.00 -5.66
CA PRO A 111 7.08 -18.43 -5.50
C PRO A 111 5.60 -18.83 -5.69
N PRO A 112 5.30 -20.00 -6.31
CA PRO A 112 3.90 -20.39 -6.61
C PRO A 112 2.98 -20.43 -5.39
N SER A 113 3.50 -20.72 -4.20
CA SER A 113 2.75 -20.64 -2.94
C SER A 113 2.38 -19.20 -2.60
N GLU A 114 3.31 -18.26 -2.74
CA GLU A 114 3.09 -16.86 -2.40
C GLU A 114 2.17 -16.17 -3.42
N LEU A 115 2.25 -16.51 -4.70
CA LEU A 115 1.29 -16.05 -5.69
C LEU A 115 -0.14 -16.51 -5.33
N ARG A 116 -0.31 -17.78 -4.92
CA ARG A 116 -1.62 -18.26 -4.45
C ARG A 116 -2.10 -17.48 -3.22
N ASN A 117 -1.23 -17.24 -2.23
CA ASN A 117 -1.55 -16.48 -1.04
C ASN A 117 -1.93 -15.02 -1.38
N ALA A 118 -1.22 -14.39 -2.32
CA ALA A 118 -1.54 -13.05 -2.83
C ALA A 118 -2.93 -13.03 -3.52
N LEU A 119 -3.23 -14.01 -4.37
CA LEU A 119 -4.54 -14.13 -5.00
C LEU A 119 -5.67 -14.36 -3.97
N VAL A 120 -5.42 -15.12 -2.90
CA VAL A 120 -6.37 -15.27 -1.77
C VAL A 120 -6.59 -13.94 -1.07
N ALA A 121 -5.54 -13.15 -0.85
CA ALA A 121 -5.67 -11.82 -0.26
C ALA A 121 -6.47 -10.87 -1.17
N ILE A 122 -6.21 -10.86 -2.48
CA ILE A 122 -6.99 -10.08 -3.46
C ILE A 122 -8.46 -10.51 -3.42
N LYS A 123 -8.71 -11.83 -3.41
CA LYS A 123 -10.09 -12.36 -3.38
C LYS A 123 -10.84 -11.94 -2.12
N TRP A 124 -10.19 -11.93 -0.96
CA TRP A 124 -10.81 -11.49 0.29
C TRP A 124 -11.29 -10.04 0.21
N GLY A 125 -10.48 -9.15 -0.36
CA GLY A 125 -10.86 -7.76 -0.63
C GLY A 125 -11.97 -7.66 -1.65
N THR A 126 -11.85 -8.31 -2.81
CA THR A 126 -12.84 -8.21 -3.89
C THR A 126 -14.18 -8.84 -3.56
N ASP A 127 -14.21 -9.95 -2.81
CA ASP A 127 -15.48 -10.55 -2.34
C ASP A 127 -16.27 -9.57 -1.45
N TYR A 128 -15.57 -8.79 -0.63
CA TYR A 128 -16.20 -7.73 0.16
C TYR A 128 -16.62 -6.54 -0.70
N LEU A 129 -15.75 -6.05 -1.59
CA LEU A 129 -16.09 -4.93 -2.48
C LEU A 129 -17.30 -5.25 -3.36
N LEU A 130 -17.45 -6.48 -3.84
CA LEU A 130 -18.65 -6.91 -4.57
C LEU A 130 -19.93 -6.77 -3.72
N LYS A 131 -19.86 -7.04 -2.40
CA LYS A 131 -21.00 -6.86 -1.50
C LYS A 131 -21.35 -5.39 -1.33
N THR A 132 -20.35 -4.51 -1.25
CA THR A 132 -20.56 -3.06 -1.06
C THR A 132 -21.24 -2.39 -2.24
N VAL A 133 -21.21 -2.98 -3.42
CA VAL A 133 -21.84 -2.49 -4.64
C VAL A 133 -22.92 -3.46 -5.17
N SER A 134 -23.44 -4.34 -4.32
CA SER A 134 -24.43 -5.35 -4.71
C SER A 134 -25.80 -4.78 -5.08
N GLN A 135 -26.14 -3.59 -4.60
CA GLN A 135 -27.39 -2.92 -4.86
C GLN A 135 -27.24 -1.90 -6.00
N PRO A 136 -28.21 -1.80 -6.92
CA PRO A 136 -28.17 -0.78 -7.97
C PRO A 136 -28.18 0.63 -7.38
N ASN A 137 -27.39 1.53 -7.94
CA ASN A 137 -27.33 2.96 -7.58
C ASN A 137 -27.04 3.23 -6.09
N ARG A 138 -26.39 2.28 -5.41
CA ARG A 138 -26.04 2.38 -3.99
C ARG A 138 -24.65 1.80 -3.75
N ILE A 139 -23.85 2.49 -2.95
CA ILE A 139 -22.52 2.06 -2.52
C ILE A 139 -22.45 2.16 -0.99
N PHE A 140 -22.08 1.06 -0.33
CA PHE A 140 -21.76 1.05 1.09
C PHE A 140 -20.28 1.42 1.24
N VAL A 141 -20.00 2.62 1.76
CA VAL A 141 -18.65 3.20 1.74
C VAL A 141 -17.83 2.94 3.01
N GLN A 142 -18.52 2.52 4.10
CA GLN A 142 -17.85 2.27 5.38
C GLN A 142 -18.73 1.44 6.31
N VAL A 143 -18.09 0.60 7.14
CA VAL A 143 -18.73 -0.11 8.27
C VAL A 143 -17.94 0.12 9.53
N GLY A 144 -18.61 0.66 10.55
CA GLY A 144 -18.06 1.08 11.83
C GLY A 144 -18.13 2.60 11.98
N ASP A 145 -18.44 3.06 13.19
CA ASP A 145 -18.39 4.47 13.57
C ASP A 145 -16.98 4.80 14.08
N PRO A 146 -16.20 5.65 13.37
CA PRO A 146 -14.81 5.87 13.73
C PRO A 146 -14.65 6.63 15.04
N ILE A 147 -15.56 7.53 15.38
CA ILE A 147 -15.47 8.27 16.63
C ILE A 147 -15.69 7.35 17.83
N ILE A 148 -16.68 6.46 17.73
CA ILE A 148 -16.94 5.47 18.79
C ILE A 148 -15.81 4.46 18.86
N ASP A 149 -15.36 3.94 17.72
CA ASP A 149 -14.29 2.95 17.64
C ASP A 149 -12.96 3.50 18.19
N HIS A 150 -12.55 4.71 17.77
CA HIS A 150 -11.29 5.30 18.22
C HIS A 150 -11.28 5.69 19.71
N ASN A 151 -12.44 5.82 20.32
CA ASN A 151 -12.57 5.97 21.79
C ASN A 151 -12.55 4.63 22.54
N CYS A 152 -12.41 3.50 21.83
CA CYS A 152 -12.38 2.15 22.37
C CYS A 152 -11.06 1.47 22.07
N TRP A 153 -10.59 0.64 23.00
CA TRP A 153 -9.44 -0.25 22.76
C TRP A 153 -9.86 -1.68 23.04
N GLU A 154 -10.40 -2.35 22.02
CA GLU A 154 -10.93 -3.69 22.11
C GLU A 154 -10.49 -4.53 20.92
N ARG A 155 -10.31 -5.83 21.12
CA ARG A 155 -9.96 -6.72 20.02
C ARG A 155 -11.16 -6.94 19.09
N PRO A 156 -10.91 -7.22 17.81
CA PRO A 156 -11.99 -7.36 16.79
C PRO A 156 -13.04 -8.41 17.16
N GLU A 157 -12.63 -9.47 17.88
CA GLU A 157 -13.47 -10.59 18.28
C GLU A 157 -14.52 -10.21 19.33
N ASP A 158 -14.28 -9.15 20.10
CA ASP A 158 -15.14 -8.71 21.21
C ASP A 158 -15.87 -7.41 20.93
N MET A 159 -15.77 -6.85 19.69
CA MET A 159 -16.37 -5.56 19.38
C MET A 159 -17.81 -5.44 19.87
N ASP A 160 -18.02 -4.47 20.75
CA ASP A 160 -19.35 -4.02 21.19
C ASP A 160 -19.67 -2.57 20.77
N THR A 161 -18.79 -1.96 19.96
CA THR A 161 -18.99 -0.65 19.34
C THR A 161 -20.01 -0.71 18.20
N ALA A 162 -20.63 0.44 17.92
CA ALA A 162 -21.65 0.55 16.87
C ALA A 162 -21.07 0.21 15.48
N ARG A 163 -21.70 -0.73 14.79
CA ARG A 163 -21.36 -1.12 13.42
C ARG A 163 -22.22 -0.33 12.43
N THR A 164 -22.16 1.01 12.53
CA THR A 164 -22.85 1.95 11.64
C THR A 164 -22.42 1.71 10.20
N VAL A 165 -23.37 1.70 9.26
CA VAL A 165 -23.10 1.58 7.83
C VAL A 165 -23.31 2.93 7.16
N TYR A 166 -22.27 3.45 6.55
CA TYR A 166 -22.33 4.67 5.76
C TYR A 166 -22.56 4.32 4.29
N THR A 167 -23.54 5.01 3.70
CA THR A 167 -24.07 4.64 2.38
C THR A 167 -24.25 5.86 1.52
N VAL A 168 -23.79 5.80 0.28
CA VAL A 168 -24.12 6.78 -0.77
C VAL A 168 -25.12 6.19 -1.74
N GLU A 169 -26.15 6.94 -2.06
CA GLU A 169 -27.20 6.59 -3.01
C GLU A 169 -27.33 7.68 -4.07
N SER A 170 -27.60 7.29 -5.32
CA SER A 170 -27.96 8.22 -6.39
C SER A 170 -29.09 9.17 -5.93
N PRO A 171 -29.01 10.49 -6.20
CA PRO A 171 -28.04 11.16 -7.06
C PRO A 171 -26.79 11.72 -6.33
N ASN A 172 -26.55 11.34 -5.07
CA ASN A 172 -25.40 11.84 -4.32
C ASN A 172 -24.08 11.31 -4.93
N PRO A 173 -23.04 12.14 -4.97
CA PRO A 173 -21.76 11.77 -5.55
C PRO A 173 -20.93 10.84 -4.63
N ALA A 174 -20.10 10.02 -5.25
CA ALA A 174 -19.01 9.26 -4.62
C ALA A 174 -18.02 8.79 -5.70
N SER A 175 -17.55 9.69 -6.56
CA SER A 175 -16.68 9.35 -7.68
C SER A 175 -15.34 8.78 -7.22
N ASP A 176 -14.83 9.25 -6.10
CA ASP A 176 -13.64 8.79 -5.41
C ASP A 176 -13.74 7.29 -5.04
N VAL A 177 -14.62 6.94 -4.12
CA VAL A 177 -14.78 5.54 -3.66
C VAL A 177 -15.27 4.63 -4.79
N ALA A 178 -16.15 5.11 -5.65
CA ALA A 178 -16.67 4.33 -6.78
C ALA A 178 -15.61 4.12 -7.87
N GLY A 179 -14.85 5.16 -8.21
CA GLY A 179 -13.75 5.09 -9.18
C GLY A 179 -12.64 4.13 -8.73
N GLU A 180 -12.22 4.24 -7.46
CA GLU A 180 -11.24 3.32 -6.89
C GLU A 180 -11.79 1.88 -6.78
N THR A 181 -13.06 1.70 -6.39
CA THR A 181 -13.69 0.37 -6.38
C THR A 181 -13.74 -0.23 -7.79
N ALA A 182 -14.03 0.57 -8.81
CA ALA A 182 -14.00 0.13 -10.20
C ALA A 182 -12.59 -0.27 -10.63
N ALA A 183 -11.56 0.50 -10.26
CA ALA A 183 -10.16 0.18 -10.50
C ALA A 183 -9.76 -1.15 -9.85
N ALA A 184 -10.11 -1.35 -8.58
CA ALA A 184 -9.82 -2.58 -7.83
C ALA A 184 -10.42 -3.82 -8.48
N LEU A 185 -11.69 -3.74 -8.87
CA LEU A 185 -12.39 -4.85 -9.53
C LEU A 185 -11.83 -5.10 -10.94
N ALA A 186 -11.51 -4.05 -11.71
CA ALA A 186 -10.91 -4.18 -13.04
C ALA A 186 -9.50 -4.79 -12.98
N ALA A 187 -8.63 -4.30 -12.10
CA ALA A 187 -7.29 -4.84 -11.89
C ALA A 187 -7.36 -6.31 -11.45
N SER A 188 -8.21 -6.61 -10.48
CA SER A 188 -8.40 -7.99 -10.00
C SER A 188 -8.95 -8.92 -11.09
N SER A 189 -9.79 -8.43 -12.00
CA SER A 189 -10.27 -9.23 -13.14
C SER A 189 -9.12 -9.71 -14.03
N ILE A 190 -8.07 -8.90 -14.18
CA ILE A 190 -6.85 -9.30 -14.90
C ILE A 190 -6.09 -10.38 -14.12
N ALA A 191 -5.91 -10.18 -12.80
CA ALA A 191 -5.17 -11.11 -11.96
C ALA A 191 -5.82 -12.51 -11.90
N PHE A 192 -7.15 -12.61 -11.97
CA PHE A 192 -7.89 -13.88 -11.95
C PHE A 192 -8.15 -14.48 -13.32
N ARG A 193 -7.84 -13.80 -14.42
CA ARG A 193 -8.23 -14.20 -15.78
C ARG A 193 -7.81 -15.63 -16.14
N SER A 194 -6.65 -16.07 -15.72
CA SER A 194 -6.14 -17.41 -16.01
C SER A 194 -6.53 -18.45 -14.95
N SER A 195 -6.73 -18.06 -13.70
CA SER A 195 -7.00 -18.99 -12.59
C SER A 195 -8.50 -19.21 -12.33
N ASP A 196 -9.33 -18.18 -12.53
CA ASP A 196 -10.80 -18.23 -12.37
C ASP A 196 -11.47 -17.26 -13.36
N PRO A 197 -11.65 -17.67 -14.64
CA PRO A 197 -12.24 -16.81 -15.67
C PRO A 197 -13.66 -16.35 -15.37
N GLY A 198 -14.48 -17.18 -14.70
CA GLY A 198 -15.85 -16.83 -14.33
C GLY A 198 -15.91 -15.73 -13.28
N TYR A 199 -15.02 -15.81 -12.30
CA TYR A 199 -14.86 -14.75 -11.30
C TYR A 199 -14.32 -13.47 -11.94
N ALA A 200 -13.31 -13.57 -12.79
CA ALA A 200 -12.74 -12.45 -13.54
C ALA A 200 -13.81 -11.69 -14.36
N GLU A 201 -14.72 -12.40 -15.03
CA GLU A 201 -15.84 -11.79 -15.78
C GLU A 201 -16.81 -11.06 -14.83
N THR A 202 -17.12 -11.66 -13.68
CA THR A 202 -17.98 -11.04 -12.67
C THR A 202 -17.39 -9.75 -12.14
N LEU A 203 -16.07 -9.73 -11.84
CA LEU A 203 -15.34 -8.56 -11.41
C LEU A 203 -15.38 -7.45 -12.47
N LEU A 204 -15.06 -7.79 -13.73
CA LEU A 204 -15.03 -6.81 -14.82
C LEU A 204 -16.40 -6.19 -15.07
N ARG A 205 -17.45 -7.02 -15.16
CA ARG A 205 -18.83 -6.53 -15.36
C ARG A 205 -19.29 -5.63 -14.21
N THR A 206 -18.94 -5.96 -12.98
CA THR A 206 -19.27 -5.13 -11.81
C THR A 206 -18.48 -3.83 -11.83
N SER A 207 -17.18 -3.87 -12.18
CA SER A 207 -16.34 -2.70 -12.34
C SER A 207 -16.93 -1.69 -13.33
N ILE A 208 -17.38 -2.14 -14.50
CA ILE A 208 -18.03 -1.29 -15.51
C ILE A 208 -19.23 -0.55 -14.89
N ARG A 209 -20.12 -1.29 -14.23
CA ARG A 209 -21.32 -0.70 -13.61
C ARG A 209 -20.99 0.31 -12.50
N VAL A 210 -19.95 0.04 -11.72
CA VAL A 210 -19.52 0.94 -10.64
C VAL A 210 -18.86 2.21 -11.21
N PHE A 211 -18.12 2.07 -12.30
CA PHE A 211 -17.56 3.22 -13.02
C PHE A 211 -18.66 4.10 -13.63
N ASP A 212 -19.70 3.50 -14.20
CA ASP A 212 -20.87 4.25 -14.72
C ASP A 212 -21.53 5.09 -13.61
N PHE A 213 -21.57 4.56 -12.37
CA PHE A 213 -22.04 5.34 -11.21
C PHE A 213 -21.08 6.48 -10.89
N ALA A 214 -19.75 6.21 -10.83
CA ALA A 214 -18.72 7.22 -10.51
C ALA A 214 -18.76 8.41 -11.48
N ASP A 215 -18.86 8.12 -12.78
CA ASP A 215 -18.87 9.16 -13.82
C ASP A 215 -20.24 9.84 -13.96
N GLY A 216 -21.32 9.12 -13.69
CA GLY A 216 -22.69 9.64 -13.77
C GLY A 216 -23.08 10.56 -12.62
N HIS A 217 -22.41 10.43 -11.46
CA HIS A 217 -22.68 11.19 -10.23
C HIS A 217 -21.38 11.77 -9.67
N ARG A 218 -20.76 12.68 -10.43
CA ARG A 218 -19.44 13.25 -10.14
C ARG A 218 -19.43 14.10 -8.87
N GLY A 219 -18.45 13.89 -8.01
CA GLY A 219 -18.18 14.63 -6.78
C GLY A 219 -17.61 13.72 -5.69
N ALA A 220 -17.08 14.35 -4.65
CA ALA A 220 -16.50 13.67 -3.51
C ALA A 220 -17.58 13.09 -2.58
N TYR A 221 -17.36 11.85 -2.09
CA TYR A 221 -18.29 11.23 -1.16
C TYR A 221 -18.34 11.97 0.18
N SER A 222 -17.22 12.54 0.59
CA SER A 222 -17.11 13.32 1.85
C SER A 222 -17.72 14.72 1.78
N ASP A 223 -18.24 15.16 0.62
CA ASP A 223 -19.09 16.36 0.54
C ASP A 223 -20.49 16.14 1.13
N ASN A 224 -20.93 14.89 1.19
CA ASN A 224 -22.14 14.52 1.90
C ASN A 224 -21.91 14.59 3.42
N SER A 225 -22.72 15.40 4.16
CA SER A 225 -22.54 15.61 5.60
C SER A 225 -22.58 14.32 6.42
N ASN A 226 -23.49 13.39 6.07
CA ASN A 226 -23.60 12.13 6.79
C ASN A 226 -22.37 11.23 6.59
N ILE A 227 -21.77 11.27 5.39
CA ILE A 227 -20.54 10.53 5.12
C ILE A 227 -19.36 11.21 5.79
N ARG A 228 -19.30 12.54 5.74
CA ARG A 228 -18.25 13.32 6.40
C ARG A 228 -18.13 13.02 7.89
N GLU A 229 -19.24 12.85 8.60
CA GLU A 229 -19.24 12.47 10.02
C GLU A 229 -18.59 11.10 10.28
N GLY A 230 -18.64 10.20 9.31
CA GLY A 230 -18.04 8.88 9.41
C GLY A 230 -16.62 8.78 8.82
N ALA A 231 -16.38 9.40 7.69
CA ALA A 231 -15.11 9.25 6.98
C ALA A 231 -14.04 10.23 7.47
N CYS A 232 -14.43 11.46 7.84
CA CYS A 232 -13.50 12.51 8.22
C CYS A 232 -13.24 12.56 9.74
N PRO A 233 -12.03 12.92 10.18
CA PRO A 233 -10.88 13.36 9.34
C PRO A 233 -10.00 12.22 8.81
N PHE A 234 -10.39 10.96 8.92
CA PHE A 234 -9.54 9.80 8.66
C PHE A 234 -9.31 9.59 7.16
N TYR A 235 -10.38 9.44 6.38
CA TYR A 235 -10.36 9.16 4.95
C TYR A 235 -11.34 10.07 4.20
N CYS A 236 -11.30 11.41 4.47
CA CYS A 236 -11.92 12.36 3.55
C CYS A 236 -11.28 12.23 2.17
N ASP A 237 -12.01 12.59 1.14
CA ASP A 237 -11.40 13.02 -0.10
C ASP A 237 -10.74 14.39 0.16
N PHE A 238 -9.41 14.43 0.22
CA PHE A 238 -8.64 15.64 0.49
C PHE A 238 -8.15 16.32 -0.78
N ASP A 239 -8.02 15.57 -1.87
CA ASP A 239 -7.38 16.03 -3.10
C ASP A 239 -8.38 16.16 -4.27
N GLY A 240 -9.58 15.60 -4.13
CA GLY A 240 -10.63 15.59 -5.13
C GLY A 240 -10.71 14.25 -5.88
N TYR A 241 -11.85 14.02 -6.49
CA TYR A 241 -12.26 12.74 -7.10
C TYR A 241 -11.79 12.55 -8.56
N GLN A 242 -11.08 13.51 -9.11
CA GLN A 242 -10.77 13.59 -10.54
C GLN A 242 -9.84 12.48 -10.99
N ASP A 243 -8.87 12.17 -10.18
CA ASP A 243 -7.88 11.13 -10.43
C ASP A 243 -8.49 9.73 -10.37
N GLU A 244 -9.45 9.46 -9.47
CA GLU A 244 -10.15 8.17 -9.41
C GLU A 244 -11.00 7.92 -10.65
N LEU A 245 -11.58 8.94 -11.26
CA LEU A 245 -12.28 8.79 -12.53
C LEU A 245 -11.32 8.38 -13.65
N LEU A 246 -10.15 9.00 -13.73
CA LEU A 246 -9.13 8.61 -14.71
C LEU A 246 -8.52 7.23 -14.38
N TRP A 247 -8.29 6.96 -13.09
CA TRP A 247 -7.74 5.70 -12.60
C TRP A 247 -8.67 4.52 -12.90
N GLY A 248 -9.95 4.66 -12.60
CA GLY A 248 -10.98 3.67 -12.93
C GLY A 248 -11.06 3.41 -14.44
N ALA A 249 -11.07 4.48 -15.25
CA ALA A 249 -11.07 4.37 -16.71
C ALA A 249 -9.80 3.68 -17.23
N ALA A 250 -8.61 3.99 -16.68
CA ALA A 250 -7.35 3.38 -17.09
C ALA A 250 -7.31 1.88 -16.79
N TRP A 251 -7.76 1.47 -15.61
CA TRP A 251 -7.87 0.05 -15.27
C TRP A 251 -8.91 -0.68 -16.11
N LEU A 252 -10.06 -0.06 -16.38
CA LEU A 252 -11.05 -0.60 -17.29
C LEU A 252 -10.54 -0.72 -18.73
N ARG A 253 -9.78 0.27 -19.22
CA ARG A 253 -9.08 0.18 -20.50
C ARG A 253 -8.16 -1.04 -20.51
N ARG A 254 -7.33 -1.20 -19.49
CA ARG A 254 -6.39 -2.31 -19.39
C ARG A 254 -7.10 -3.68 -19.29
N ALA A 255 -8.20 -3.75 -18.56
CA ALA A 255 -8.95 -5.00 -18.34
C ALA A 255 -9.79 -5.41 -19.54
N SER A 256 -10.49 -4.48 -20.18
CA SER A 256 -11.45 -4.77 -21.25
C SER A 256 -10.89 -4.56 -22.66
N GLN A 257 -9.80 -3.79 -22.82
CA GLN A 257 -9.30 -3.25 -24.08
C GLN A 257 -10.33 -2.38 -24.84
N GLY A 258 -11.34 -1.86 -24.11
CA GLY A 258 -12.44 -1.10 -24.69
C GLY A 258 -12.03 0.31 -25.15
N ASP A 259 -12.37 0.67 -26.37
CA ASP A 259 -12.06 1.98 -26.94
C ASP A 259 -12.81 3.13 -26.26
N SER A 260 -13.94 2.86 -25.61
CA SER A 260 -14.69 3.87 -24.84
C SER A 260 -13.85 4.43 -23.69
N TYR A 261 -13.10 3.56 -22.99
CA TYR A 261 -12.22 3.99 -21.90
C TYR A 261 -10.95 4.68 -22.40
N LEU A 262 -10.41 4.25 -23.55
CA LEU A 262 -9.33 4.98 -24.22
C LEU A 262 -9.77 6.41 -24.56
N ASN A 263 -10.94 6.55 -25.20
CA ASN A 263 -11.50 7.85 -25.53
C ASN A 263 -11.78 8.69 -24.27
N TYR A 264 -12.21 8.04 -23.17
CA TYR A 264 -12.44 8.74 -21.90
C TYR A 264 -11.14 9.35 -21.37
N ILE A 265 -10.05 8.56 -21.29
CA ILE A 265 -8.75 9.00 -20.83
C ILE A 265 -8.20 10.14 -21.72
N GLN A 266 -8.31 10.01 -23.05
CA GLN A 266 -7.86 11.02 -24.00
C GLN A 266 -8.61 12.35 -23.88
N ASN A 267 -9.93 12.28 -23.75
CA ASN A 267 -10.79 13.47 -23.77
C ASN A 267 -10.88 14.19 -22.41
N ASN A 268 -10.71 13.46 -21.32
CA ASN A 268 -10.86 14.01 -19.97
C ASN A 268 -9.54 14.22 -19.23
N GLY A 269 -8.42 13.66 -19.70
CA GLY A 269 -7.15 13.67 -18.98
C GLY A 269 -6.76 15.07 -18.48
N LYS A 270 -6.77 16.06 -19.37
CA LYS A 270 -6.40 17.43 -19.01
C LYS A 270 -7.38 18.09 -18.02
N THR A 271 -8.68 17.88 -18.20
CA THR A 271 -9.72 18.49 -17.35
C THR A 271 -9.82 17.83 -15.98
N LEU A 272 -9.33 16.60 -15.86
CA LEU A 272 -9.28 15.83 -14.62
C LEU A 272 -7.84 15.76 -14.04
N GLY A 273 -6.96 16.69 -14.37
CA GLY A 273 -5.69 16.89 -13.67
C GLY A 273 -4.55 15.94 -14.03
N ALA A 274 -4.63 15.13 -15.09
CA ALA A 274 -3.55 14.19 -15.44
C ALA A 274 -2.19 14.85 -15.75
N GLU A 275 -2.20 16.15 -16.09
CA GLU A 275 -1.00 16.94 -16.38
C GLU A 275 -0.54 17.77 -15.17
N ASP A 276 -1.22 17.67 -14.04
CA ASP A 276 -0.86 18.41 -12.83
C ASP A 276 0.46 17.88 -12.26
N ASN A 277 1.20 18.78 -11.62
CA ASN A 277 2.52 18.43 -11.07
C ASN A 277 2.37 17.76 -9.70
N ILE A 278 1.98 16.51 -9.71
CA ILE A 278 1.74 15.68 -8.53
C ILE A 278 3.04 14.96 -8.15
N ASN A 279 3.29 14.85 -6.87
CA ASN A 279 4.51 14.27 -6.32
C ASN A 279 4.25 13.20 -5.24
N GLU A 280 3.03 12.64 -5.24
CA GLU A 280 2.67 11.50 -4.38
C GLU A 280 1.85 10.46 -5.13
N PHE A 281 1.71 9.31 -4.49
CA PHE A 281 0.85 8.23 -4.93
C PHE A 281 0.35 7.47 -3.69
N GLY A 282 -0.94 7.40 -3.54
CA GLY A 282 -1.56 6.80 -2.36
C GLY A 282 -3.05 6.52 -2.55
N TRP A 283 -3.72 6.27 -1.44
CA TRP A 283 -5.15 5.97 -1.43
C TRP A 283 -6.02 7.20 -1.77
N ASP A 284 -5.51 8.43 -1.59
CA ASP A 284 -6.20 9.69 -1.88
C ASP A 284 -5.82 10.27 -3.25
N ASP A 285 -4.53 10.26 -3.63
CA ASP A 285 -4.04 10.75 -4.91
C ASP A 285 -3.48 9.60 -5.79
N LYS A 286 -4.06 9.44 -6.99
CA LYS A 286 -3.72 8.40 -7.97
C LYS A 286 -2.92 8.92 -9.16
N HIS A 287 -2.77 10.24 -9.34
CA HIS A 287 -2.25 10.82 -10.59
C HIS A 287 -0.87 10.26 -10.99
N ALA A 288 0.08 10.14 -10.06
CA ALA A 288 1.39 9.59 -10.39
C ALA A 288 1.30 8.11 -10.84
N GLY A 289 0.50 7.30 -10.14
CA GLY A 289 0.25 5.90 -10.52
C GLY A 289 -0.50 5.77 -11.84
N LEU A 290 -1.51 6.61 -12.06
CA LEU A 290 -2.24 6.72 -13.32
C LEU A 290 -1.29 7.00 -14.50
N ASN A 291 -0.43 7.99 -14.35
CA ASN A 291 0.52 8.38 -15.39
C ASN A 291 1.49 7.24 -15.72
N VAL A 292 1.99 6.53 -14.72
CA VAL A 292 2.81 5.33 -14.92
C VAL A 292 2.00 4.21 -15.60
N LEU A 293 0.78 3.95 -15.15
CA LEU A 293 -0.07 2.89 -15.71
C LEU A 293 -0.38 3.13 -17.20
N VAL A 294 -0.78 4.36 -17.56
CA VAL A 294 -1.14 4.75 -18.93
C VAL A 294 0.07 4.84 -19.83
N SER A 295 1.24 5.24 -19.31
CA SER A 295 2.48 5.33 -20.11
C SER A 295 2.89 3.99 -20.74
N LYS A 296 2.42 2.85 -20.21
CA LYS A 296 2.59 1.53 -20.84
C LYS A 296 2.04 1.49 -22.28
N GLU A 297 0.87 2.07 -22.53
CA GLU A 297 0.25 2.14 -23.86
C GLU A 297 1.10 2.96 -24.83
N VAL A 298 1.85 3.95 -24.34
CA VAL A 298 2.80 4.74 -25.13
C VAL A 298 4.08 3.97 -25.40
N LEU A 299 4.69 3.44 -24.35
CA LEU A 299 6.01 2.81 -24.37
C LEU A 299 6.00 1.45 -25.09
N GLU A 300 5.01 0.62 -24.84
CA GLU A 300 4.91 -0.73 -25.43
C GLU A 300 3.92 -0.78 -26.61
N GLY A 301 2.90 0.07 -26.63
CA GLY A 301 1.82 0.08 -27.62
C GLY A 301 1.95 1.14 -28.71
N SER A 302 2.94 2.04 -28.62
CA SER A 302 3.15 3.19 -29.54
C SER A 302 1.93 4.11 -29.66
N MET A 303 1.13 4.24 -28.60
CA MET A 303 -0.09 5.05 -28.59
C MET A 303 0.22 6.51 -28.25
N TYR A 304 0.76 7.25 -29.20
CA TYR A 304 1.24 8.63 -29.01
C TYR A 304 0.15 9.64 -28.62
N SER A 305 -1.12 9.33 -28.80
CA SER A 305 -2.22 10.17 -28.33
C SER A 305 -2.31 10.28 -26.79
N LEU A 306 -1.60 9.39 -26.07
CA LEU A 306 -1.47 9.40 -24.62
C LEU A 306 -0.10 9.94 -24.14
N GLN A 307 0.66 10.62 -25.02
CA GLN A 307 2.02 11.06 -24.72
C GLN A 307 2.11 11.97 -23.48
N SER A 308 1.07 12.76 -23.19
CA SER A 308 1.04 13.64 -22.01
C SER A 308 1.20 12.84 -20.71
N TYR A 309 0.59 11.66 -20.60
CA TYR A 309 0.73 10.79 -19.44
C TYR A 309 2.17 10.29 -19.23
N LYS A 310 2.87 9.95 -20.33
CA LYS A 310 4.30 9.60 -20.25
C LYS A 310 5.13 10.80 -19.82
N VAL A 311 4.84 11.99 -20.31
CA VAL A 311 5.55 13.22 -19.91
C VAL A 311 5.34 13.49 -18.42
N SER A 312 4.12 13.33 -17.91
CA SER A 312 3.82 13.47 -16.47
C SER A 312 4.51 12.40 -15.64
N ALA A 313 4.54 11.13 -16.11
CA ALA A 313 5.30 10.06 -15.44
C ALA A 313 6.81 10.36 -15.40
N ASP A 314 7.39 10.81 -16.52
CA ASP A 314 8.80 11.25 -16.57
C ASP A 314 9.08 12.38 -15.58
N SER A 315 8.18 13.37 -15.54
CA SER A 315 8.29 14.52 -14.62
C SER A 315 8.26 14.05 -13.16
N PHE A 316 7.35 13.13 -12.82
CA PHE A 316 7.31 12.54 -11.48
C PHE A 316 8.61 11.82 -11.13
N MET A 317 9.17 11.00 -12.02
CA MET A 317 10.45 10.34 -11.77
C MET A 317 11.58 11.34 -11.53
N CYS A 318 11.58 12.46 -12.25
CA CYS A 318 12.58 13.52 -12.07
C CYS A 318 12.51 14.20 -10.69
N THR A 319 11.34 14.22 -10.03
CA THR A 319 11.20 14.78 -8.67
C THR A 319 11.94 13.98 -7.61
N LEU A 320 12.22 12.70 -7.89
CA LEU A 320 12.87 11.74 -6.99
C LEU A 320 14.40 11.71 -7.14
N ILE A 321 14.96 12.36 -8.17
CA ILE A 321 16.39 12.29 -8.48
C ILE A 321 17.12 13.50 -7.90
N PRO A 322 18.01 13.33 -6.89
CA PRO A 322 18.62 14.44 -6.15
C PRO A 322 19.35 15.49 -7.01
N ASP A 323 19.97 15.05 -8.11
CA ASP A 323 20.72 15.95 -9.01
C ASP A 323 19.87 16.53 -10.13
N SER A 324 18.57 16.23 -10.17
CA SER A 324 17.62 16.80 -11.14
C SER A 324 17.26 18.25 -10.75
N SER A 325 17.07 19.11 -11.76
CA SER A 325 16.53 20.46 -11.55
C SER A 325 15.09 20.46 -11.02
N SER A 326 14.39 19.35 -11.15
CA SER A 326 13.02 19.14 -10.66
C SER A 326 12.96 18.44 -9.32
N TYR A 327 14.11 18.11 -8.69
CA TYR A 327 14.15 17.43 -7.41
C TYR A 327 13.47 18.21 -6.29
N HIS A 328 12.49 17.60 -5.64
CA HIS A 328 11.83 18.20 -4.48
C HIS A 328 11.23 17.18 -3.50
N ILE A 329 11.15 15.90 -3.86
CA ILE A 329 10.80 14.85 -2.91
C ILE A 329 12.05 14.54 -2.08
N LYS A 330 12.02 14.94 -0.81
CA LYS A 330 13.16 14.84 0.08
C LYS A 330 13.49 13.39 0.44
N LEU A 331 14.77 13.17 0.74
CA LEU A 331 15.21 11.96 1.44
C LEU A 331 15.57 12.34 2.89
N SER A 332 15.26 11.45 3.83
CA SER A 332 15.80 11.54 5.20
C SER A 332 17.33 11.43 5.20
N PRO A 333 18.04 11.78 6.28
CA PRO A 333 19.47 11.58 6.38
C PRO A 333 19.93 10.14 6.09
N GLY A 334 19.11 9.14 6.45
CA GLY A 334 19.34 7.73 6.16
C GLY A 334 18.96 7.29 4.74
N GLY A 335 18.39 8.19 3.93
CA GLY A 335 18.05 7.93 2.52
C GLY A 335 16.62 7.42 2.27
N LEU A 336 15.73 7.48 3.25
CA LEU A 336 14.32 7.17 3.07
C LEU A 336 13.61 8.30 2.32
N ILE A 337 12.79 7.96 1.34
CA ILE A 337 11.83 8.90 0.73
C ILE A 337 10.92 9.42 1.84
N TYR A 338 10.85 10.76 1.99
CA TYR A 338 10.09 11.38 3.06
C TYR A 338 9.07 12.38 2.55
N ARG A 339 7.85 12.25 3.07
CA ARG A 339 6.75 13.22 2.91
C ARG A 339 6.12 13.53 4.27
N PRO A 340 5.84 14.81 4.57
CA PRO A 340 5.17 15.19 5.81
C PRO A 340 3.73 14.60 5.90
N GLY A 341 3.23 14.39 7.11
CA GLY A 341 1.85 13.98 7.34
C GLY A 341 1.69 12.78 8.28
N GLY A 342 2.78 12.08 8.58
CA GLY A 342 2.77 10.82 9.34
C GLY A 342 2.59 9.58 8.44
N SER A 343 2.83 8.41 9.00
CA SER A 343 2.78 7.12 8.28
C SER A 343 3.59 7.13 6.99
N ASN A 344 4.81 7.70 7.05
CA ASN A 344 5.63 8.00 5.88
C ASN A 344 5.90 6.79 4.97
N LEU A 345 5.93 5.57 5.53
CA LEU A 345 6.22 4.38 4.72
C LEU A 345 5.12 4.08 3.69
N GLN A 346 3.91 4.65 3.79
CA GLN A 346 2.93 4.58 2.71
C GLN A 346 3.46 5.18 1.40
N HIS A 347 4.17 6.30 1.49
CA HIS A 347 4.78 6.95 0.32
C HIS A 347 6.02 6.19 -0.15
N ALA A 348 6.87 5.74 0.76
CA ALA A 348 8.08 5.00 0.40
C ALA A 348 7.77 3.68 -0.33
N THR A 349 6.76 2.94 0.13
CA THR A 349 6.37 1.65 -0.50
C THR A 349 5.68 1.86 -1.85
N SER A 350 4.72 2.79 -1.93
CA SER A 350 3.97 3.06 -3.16
C SER A 350 4.86 3.67 -4.26
N ILE A 351 5.72 4.62 -3.92
CA ILE A 351 6.68 5.20 -4.87
C ILE A 351 7.70 4.14 -5.33
N SER A 352 8.20 3.28 -4.42
CA SER A 352 9.10 2.19 -4.79
C SER A 352 8.46 1.23 -5.79
N PHE A 353 7.16 0.96 -5.64
CA PHE A 353 6.41 0.17 -6.59
C PHE A 353 6.36 0.84 -7.98
N LEU A 354 6.03 2.13 -8.04
CA LEU A 354 6.01 2.88 -9.31
C LEU A 354 7.39 2.93 -9.99
N LEU A 355 8.46 3.10 -9.20
CA LEU A 355 9.83 3.08 -9.73
C LEU A 355 10.15 1.76 -10.45
N LEU A 356 9.76 0.62 -9.89
CA LEU A 356 10.00 -0.70 -10.49
C LEU A 356 9.12 -0.94 -11.72
N VAL A 357 7.84 -0.59 -11.65
CA VAL A 357 6.91 -0.74 -12.78
C VAL A 357 7.38 0.11 -13.95
N TYR A 358 7.71 1.39 -13.70
CA TYR A 358 8.16 2.29 -14.75
C TYR A 358 9.51 1.86 -15.33
N ALA A 359 10.45 1.40 -14.49
CA ALA A 359 11.72 0.84 -14.94
C ALA A 359 11.53 -0.35 -15.91
N ASN A 360 10.54 -1.21 -15.63
CA ASN A 360 10.23 -2.34 -16.53
C ASN A 360 9.67 -1.87 -17.88
N TYR A 361 8.81 -0.86 -17.90
CA TYR A 361 8.25 -0.32 -19.14
C TYR A 361 9.33 0.37 -19.99
N LEU A 362 10.20 1.19 -19.36
CA LEU A 362 11.33 1.83 -20.04
C LEU A 362 12.32 0.80 -20.61
N GLU A 363 12.61 -0.27 -19.87
CA GLU A 363 13.54 -1.31 -20.35
C GLU A 363 13.00 -2.03 -21.59
N LYS A 364 11.71 -2.39 -21.58
CA LYS A 364 11.07 -3.07 -22.73
C LYS A 364 11.01 -2.19 -23.98
N SER A 365 10.87 -0.89 -23.82
CA SER A 365 10.87 0.08 -24.93
C SER A 365 12.25 0.61 -25.29
N SER A 366 13.30 0.25 -24.52
CA SER A 366 14.66 0.78 -24.65
C SER A 366 14.71 2.33 -24.50
N GLU A 367 13.83 2.90 -23.71
CA GLU A 367 13.76 4.32 -23.41
C GLU A 367 14.37 4.71 -22.06
N ILE A 368 14.60 6.01 -21.89
CA ILE A 368 15.12 6.63 -20.67
C ILE A 368 14.33 7.90 -20.35
N VAL A 369 14.39 8.34 -19.09
CA VAL A 369 13.82 9.61 -18.64
C VAL A 369 14.89 10.70 -18.69
N ASN A 370 14.54 11.87 -19.25
CA ASN A 370 15.42 13.03 -19.30
C ASN A 370 15.01 14.07 -18.24
N CYS A 371 15.83 14.22 -17.19
CA CYS A 371 15.62 15.12 -16.07
C CYS A 371 16.55 16.36 -16.18
N GLY A 372 16.36 17.18 -17.21
CA GLY A 372 17.24 18.31 -17.49
C GLY A 372 18.60 17.85 -18.04
N SER A 373 19.67 18.04 -17.28
CA SER A 373 21.02 17.59 -17.66
C SER A 373 21.30 16.13 -17.36
N ILE A 374 20.39 15.42 -16.71
CA ILE A 374 20.57 14.05 -16.25
C ILE A 374 19.66 13.10 -17.03
N SER A 375 20.22 11.98 -17.49
CA SER A 375 19.47 10.88 -18.08
C SER A 375 19.32 9.76 -17.08
N VAL A 376 18.07 9.37 -16.81
CA VAL A 376 17.69 8.36 -15.81
C VAL A 376 17.22 7.10 -16.55
N GLY A 377 18.02 6.05 -16.48
CA GLY A 377 17.67 4.75 -17.06
C GLY A 377 17.00 3.82 -16.03
N PRO A 378 16.46 2.68 -16.49
CA PRO A 378 15.82 1.67 -15.64
C PRO A 378 16.66 1.25 -14.42
N LYS A 379 17.97 1.12 -14.59
CA LYS A 379 18.90 0.74 -13.51
C LYS A 379 18.83 1.72 -12.33
N MET A 380 18.83 3.03 -12.59
CA MET A 380 18.83 4.05 -11.54
C MET A 380 17.51 4.03 -10.74
N LEU A 381 16.36 3.86 -11.42
CA LEU A 381 15.07 3.75 -10.76
C LEU A 381 15.00 2.51 -9.84
N ARG A 382 15.50 1.37 -10.32
CA ARG A 382 15.57 0.13 -9.53
C ARG A 382 16.50 0.26 -8.32
N GLN A 383 17.64 0.95 -8.47
CA GLN A 383 18.56 1.21 -7.36
C GLN A 383 17.92 2.10 -6.30
N LEU A 384 17.13 3.11 -6.70
CA LEU A 384 16.40 3.94 -5.77
C LEU A 384 15.34 3.13 -5.02
N ALA A 385 14.55 2.30 -5.72
CA ALA A 385 13.57 1.40 -5.09
C ALA A 385 14.26 0.43 -4.12
N LYS A 386 15.39 -0.17 -4.51
CA LYS A 386 16.13 -1.10 -3.64
C LYS A 386 16.54 -0.45 -2.32
N ARG A 387 17.08 0.77 -2.36
CA ARG A 387 17.47 1.48 -1.14
C ARG A 387 16.29 1.69 -0.18
N GLN A 388 15.09 1.95 -0.71
CA GLN A 388 13.90 2.09 0.13
C GLN A 388 13.52 0.76 0.80
N VAL A 389 13.57 -0.33 0.04
CA VAL A 389 13.27 -1.67 0.56
C VAL A 389 14.26 -2.07 1.64
N ASP A 390 15.56 -1.94 1.34
CA ASP A 390 16.62 -2.30 2.27
C ASP A 390 16.54 -1.45 3.55
N TYR A 391 16.21 -0.15 3.40
CA TYR A 391 15.96 0.74 4.54
C TYR A 391 14.79 0.21 5.40
N ILE A 392 13.66 -0.16 4.79
CA ILE A 392 12.51 -0.70 5.53
C ILE A 392 12.87 -2.02 6.23
N LEU A 393 13.70 -2.85 5.61
CA LEU A 393 14.10 -4.15 6.14
C LEU A 393 15.23 -4.09 7.17
N GLY A 394 15.90 -2.93 7.35
CA GLY A 394 16.86 -2.74 8.42
C GLY A 394 18.14 -1.97 8.07
N ASP A 395 18.42 -1.69 6.80
CA ASP A 395 19.58 -0.88 6.38
C ASP A 395 19.32 0.61 6.59
N ASN A 396 19.05 0.99 7.84
CA ASN A 396 18.69 2.33 8.26
C ASN A 396 19.50 2.74 9.49
N PRO A 397 19.50 4.04 9.89
CA PRO A 397 20.29 4.51 11.03
C PRO A 397 19.99 3.81 12.36
N LYS A 398 18.80 3.23 12.50
CA LYS A 398 18.40 2.49 13.71
C LYS A 398 18.82 1.01 13.68
N GLY A 399 19.16 0.47 12.52
CA GLY A 399 19.44 -0.97 12.32
C GLY A 399 18.23 -1.85 12.64
N MET A 400 17.01 -1.32 12.49
CA MET A 400 15.76 -1.97 12.84
C MET A 400 14.90 -2.19 11.59
N SER A 401 14.37 -3.41 11.41
CA SER A 401 13.33 -3.62 10.42
C SER A 401 12.04 -2.90 10.83
N TYR A 402 11.43 -2.16 9.92
CA TYR A 402 10.07 -1.59 10.10
C TYR A 402 8.95 -2.58 9.72
N MET A 403 9.33 -3.80 9.33
CA MET A 403 8.42 -4.93 9.17
C MET A 403 8.43 -5.79 10.44
N VAL A 404 7.29 -5.92 11.09
CA VAL A 404 7.11 -6.73 12.31
C VAL A 404 7.39 -8.20 12.03
N GLY A 405 8.19 -8.82 12.89
CA GLY A 405 8.56 -10.23 12.76
C GLY A 405 9.60 -10.53 11.69
N TYR A 406 10.15 -9.52 11.02
CA TYR A 406 11.31 -9.67 10.13
C TYR A 406 12.60 -9.31 10.90
N SER A 407 13.65 -10.12 10.77
CA SER A 407 14.88 -10.03 11.59
C SER A 407 14.64 -10.20 13.10
N ASN A 408 15.66 -9.91 13.91
CA ASN A 408 15.59 -10.00 15.38
C ASN A 408 15.27 -8.65 16.04
N TYR A 409 15.23 -7.55 15.29
CA TYR A 409 14.95 -6.22 15.79
C TYR A 409 13.92 -5.52 14.93
N TYR A 410 12.70 -5.38 15.47
CA TYR A 410 11.53 -4.81 14.83
C TYR A 410 10.61 -4.18 15.88
N PRO A 411 9.60 -3.36 15.49
CA PRO A 411 8.65 -2.73 16.42
C PRO A 411 7.89 -3.75 17.26
N GLN A 412 7.91 -3.59 18.57
CA GLN A 412 7.28 -4.48 19.54
C GLN A 412 5.95 -3.93 20.06
N ARG A 413 5.73 -2.61 19.95
CA ARG A 413 4.58 -1.91 20.51
C ARG A 413 3.81 -1.15 19.43
N ILE A 414 3.35 -1.90 18.44
CA ILE A 414 2.58 -1.31 17.33
C ILE A 414 1.19 -0.87 17.79
N HIS A 415 0.67 0.20 17.18
CA HIS A 415 -0.69 0.70 17.37
C HIS A 415 -1.67 -0.21 16.62
N HIS A 416 -2.07 -1.31 17.23
CA HIS A 416 -2.96 -2.28 16.62
C HIS A 416 -3.71 -3.05 17.72
N ARG A 417 -5.05 -2.92 17.75
CA ARG A 417 -5.89 -3.48 18.82
C ARG A 417 -5.75 -4.99 18.92
N GLY A 418 -5.98 -5.73 17.83
CA GLY A 418 -5.91 -7.20 17.84
C GLY A 418 -4.57 -7.75 18.27
N SER A 419 -3.44 -7.05 17.99
CA SER A 419 -2.12 -7.51 18.40
C SER A 419 -1.76 -7.12 19.84
N SER A 420 -2.28 -5.99 20.33
CA SER A 420 -1.93 -5.46 21.66
C SER A 420 -2.75 -6.02 22.80
N LEU A 421 -3.89 -6.67 22.51
CA LEU A 421 -4.68 -7.39 23.52
C LEU A 421 -4.39 -8.89 23.45
N PRO A 422 -4.53 -9.64 24.56
CA PRO A 422 -4.39 -11.09 24.53
C PRO A 422 -5.41 -11.71 23.58
N SER A 423 -5.02 -12.78 22.91
CA SER A 423 -5.90 -13.48 21.96
C SER A 423 -7.13 -14.06 22.66
N ILE A 424 -8.21 -14.28 21.90
CA ILE A 424 -9.41 -14.94 22.44
C ILE A 424 -9.11 -16.38 22.92
N LYS A 425 -8.04 -17.00 22.43
CA LYS A 425 -7.59 -18.33 22.86
C LYS A 425 -6.92 -18.30 24.21
N ASP A 426 -6.11 -17.27 24.47
CA ASP A 426 -5.37 -17.10 25.73
C ASP A 426 -6.23 -16.45 26.82
N HIS A 427 -7.19 -15.63 26.42
CA HIS A 427 -8.13 -14.93 27.28
C HIS A 427 -9.56 -15.02 26.69
N PRO A 428 -10.29 -16.13 26.96
CA PRO A 428 -11.61 -16.37 26.38
C PRO A 428 -12.70 -15.39 26.84
N GLN A 429 -12.52 -14.70 27.98
CA GLN A 429 -13.46 -13.71 28.47
C GLN A 429 -13.42 -12.46 27.57
N PRO A 430 -14.58 -11.87 27.22
CA PRO A 430 -14.62 -10.64 26.45
C PRO A 430 -13.86 -9.50 27.15
N ILE A 431 -13.08 -8.76 26.38
CA ILE A 431 -12.42 -7.52 26.81
C ILE A 431 -13.20 -6.37 26.18
N ARG A 432 -13.99 -5.67 26.97
CA ARG A 432 -14.86 -4.60 26.50
C ARG A 432 -14.09 -3.32 26.27
N CYS A 433 -14.68 -2.41 25.53
CA CYS A 433 -14.17 -1.09 25.12
C CYS A 433 -13.28 -0.41 26.19
N LYS A 434 -13.78 -0.23 27.41
CA LYS A 434 -13.04 0.47 28.48
C LYS A 434 -12.00 -0.38 29.20
N GLU A 435 -12.11 -1.69 29.12
CA GLU A 435 -11.20 -2.62 29.76
C GLU A 435 -9.88 -2.75 29.00
N GLY A 436 -9.88 -2.44 27.70
CA GLY A 436 -8.69 -2.46 26.85
C GLY A 436 -7.65 -1.38 27.16
N SER A 437 -8.03 -0.30 27.89
CA SER A 437 -7.12 0.81 28.18
C SER A 437 -5.86 0.40 28.93
N VAL A 438 -5.92 -0.66 29.76
CA VAL A 438 -4.74 -1.18 30.46
C VAL A 438 -3.71 -1.78 29.51
N TYR A 439 -4.17 -2.36 28.40
CA TYR A 439 -3.31 -2.92 27.35
C TYR A 439 -2.74 -1.81 26.46
N PHE A 440 -3.56 -0.82 26.12
CA PHE A 440 -3.10 0.38 25.38
C PHE A 440 -1.94 1.08 26.11
N ASN A 441 -2.11 1.32 27.41
CA ASN A 441 -1.13 2.05 28.23
C ASN A 441 0.05 1.17 28.69
N SER A 442 0.07 -0.12 28.35
CA SER A 442 1.16 -1.02 28.74
C SER A 442 2.45 -0.71 28.01
N SER A 443 3.55 -0.61 28.74
CA SER A 443 4.90 -0.51 28.17
C SER A 443 5.47 -1.85 27.67
N ALA A 444 4.76 -2.96 27.93
CA ALA A 444 5.16 -4.27 27.44
C ALA A 444 4.98 -4.40 25.92
N PRO A 445 5.75 -5.28 25.25
CA PRO A 445 5.48 -5.68 23.88
C PRO A 445 4.04 -6.16 23.66
N ASN A 446 3.54 -6.01 22.45
CA ASN A 446 2.25 -6.58 22.08
C ASN A 446 2.29 -8.11 22.25
N PRO A 447 1.29 -8.73 22.89
CA PRO A 447 1.29 -10.19 23.14
C PRO A 447 1.17 -11.02 21.85
N ASN A 448 0.56 -10.46 20.81
CA ASN A 448 0.41 -11.12 19.52
C ASN A 448 1.29 -10.45 18.47
N VAL A 449 2.18 -11.19 17.84
CA VAL A 449 3.02 -10.66 16.76
C VAL A 449 2.21 -10.62 15.47
N LEU A 450 1.94 -9.41 14.96
CA LEU A 450 1.32 -9.22 13.65
C LEU A 450 2.39 -9.30 12.55
N VAL A 451 2.78 -10.55 12.25
CA VAL A 451 3.89 -10.83 11.34
C VAL A 451 3.66 -10.19 9.97
N GLY A 452 4.68 -9.48 9.48
CA GLY A 452 4.67 -8.86 8.17
C GLY A 452 4.06 -7.47 8.11
N ALA A 453 3.49 -6.98 9.21
CA ALA A 453 2.98 -5.61 9.28
C ALA A 453 4.12 -4.60 9.09
N VAL A 454 4.01 -3.72 8.12
CA VAL A 454 4.91 -2.58 7.95
C VAL A 454 4.27 -1.37 8.65
N VAL A 455 4.96 -0.84 9.64
CA VAL A 455 4.47 0.30 10.44
C VAL A 455 4.57 1.62 9.67
N GLY A 456 3.99 2.71 10.22
CA GLY A 456 4.04 4.04 9.61
C GLY A 456 5.45 4.58 9.34
N GLY A 457 6.42 4.18 10.18
CA GLY A 457 7.85 4.47 9.97
C GLY A 457 8.37 5.69 10.70
N PRO A 458 9.64 6.07 10.47
CA PRO A 458 10.29 7.17 11.18
C PRO A 458 9.87 8.55 10.66
N GLU A 459 10.21 9.57 11.43
CA GLU A 459 10.12 10.98 11.04
C GLU A 459 11.22 11.37 10.03
N GLU A 460 11.22 12.66 9.61
CA GLU A 460 12.17 13.23 8.64
C GLU A 460 13.65 13.06 9.03
N ASP A 461 13.92 12.96 10.33
CA ASP A 461 15.25 12.81 10.91
C ASP A 461 15.67 11.35 11.19
N ASP A 462 14.94 10.38 10.66
CA ASP A 462 15.08 8.94 10.90
C ASP A 462 14.78 8.50 12.35
N ILE A 463 14.22 9.37 13.18
CA ILE A 463 13.87 9.03 14.57
C ILE A 463 12.58 8.22 14.61
N TYR A 464 12.66 7.08 15.27
CA TYR A 464 11.53 6.19 15.53
C TYR A 464 11.56 5.74 17.00
N GLU A 465 10.53 6.09 17.75
CA GLU A 465 10.24 5.52 19.05
C GLU A 465 9.23 4.40 18.88
N ASP A 466 9.53 3.26 19.49
CA ASP A 466 8.59 2.13 19.52
C ASP A 466 7.52 2.38 20.59
N ASP A 467 6.55 3.23 20.26
CA ASP A 467 5.46 3.65 21.15
C ASP A 467 4.10 3.39 20.51
N ARG A 468 3.28 2.56 21.19
CA ARG A 468 1.92 2.24 20.74
C ARG A 468 1.01 3.47 20.67
N ALA A 469 1.26 4.49 21.48
CA ALA A 469 0.45 5.70 21.48
C ALA A 469 0.74 6.62 20.27
N ASP A 470 1.93 6.51 19.67
CA ASP A 470 2.28 7.27 18.48
C ASP A 470 1.83 6.52 17.21
N PHE A 471 0.52 6.60 16.90
CA PHE A 471 -0.06 5.93 15.75
C PHE A 471 0.58 6.34 14.41
N ARG A 472 1.06 7.57 14.28
CA ARG A 472 1.68 8.06 13.04
C ARG A 472 2.92 7.26 12.64
N LYS A 473 3.65 6.73 13.63
CA LYS A 473 4.85 5.92 13.41
C LYS A 473 4.58 4.43 13.55
N SER A 474 3.76 4.03 14.54
CA SER A 474 3.66 2.64 14.98
C SER A 474 2.46 1.88 14.39
N GLU A 475 1.55 2.55 13.70
CA GLU A 475 0.38 1.90 13.11
C GLU A 475 0.68 1.32 11.74
N PRO A 476 0.45 0.02 11.52
CA PRO A 476 0.49 -0.57 10.19
C PRO A 476 -0.86 -0.36 9.50
N THR A 477 -0.84 -0.20 8.16
CA THR A 477 -2.05 -0.13 7.36
C THR A 477 -2.00 -1.08 6.17
N THR A 478 -3.17 -1.45 5.65
CA THR A 478 -3.25 -2.36 4.50
C THR A 478 -2.61 -1.77 3.25
N TYR A 479 -2.73 -0.47 3.05
CA TYR A 479 -2.20 0.24 1.88
C TYR A 479 -0.69 0.54 1.96
N ILE A 480 -0.05 0.45 3.13
CA ILE A 480 1.42 0.43 3.23
C ILE A 480 1.96 -0.91 2.71
N ASN A 481 1.35 -2.01 3.13
CA ASN A 481 1.80 -3.36 2.77
C ASN A 481 1.50 -3.74 1.32
N ALA A 482 0.39 -3.30 0.74
CA ALA A 482 -0.06 -3.78 -0.57
C ALA A 482 0.94 -3.51 -1.71
N PRO A 483 1.46 -2.30 -1.92
CA PRO A 483 2.50 -2.05 -2.92
C PRO A 483 3.82 -2.75 -2.57
N PHE A 484 4.12 -2.90 -1.27
CA PHE A 484 5.35 -3.55 -0.81
C PHE A 484 5.43 -5.03 -1.22
N VAL A 485 4.28 -5.73 -1.33
CA VAL A 485 4.21 -7.10 -1.86
C VAL A 485 4.83 -7.18 -3.26
N GLY A 486 4.46 -6.28 -4.18
CA GLY A 486 5.03 -6.26 -5.53
C GLY A 486 6.51 -5.90 -5.56
N VAL A 487 6.91 -4.95 -4.73
CA VAL A 487 8.31 -4.53 -4.61
C VAL A 487 9.18 -5.69 -4.11
N LEU A 488 8.75 -6.39 -3.08
CA LEU A 488 9.46 -7.57 -2.56
C LEU A 488 9.51 -8.70 -3.58
N ALA A 489 8.42 -8.96 -4.31
CA ALA A 489 8.40 -9.97 -5.37
C ALA A 489 9.44 -9.69 -6.45
N TYR A 490 9.63 -8.43 -6.85
CA TYR A 490 10.67 -8.04 -7.78
C TYR A 490 12.07 -8.43 -7.26
N PHE A 491 12.37 -8.14 -5.98
CA PHE A 491 13.70 -8.41 -5.41
C PHE A 491 13.91 -9.88 -5.03
N VAL A 492 12.86 -10.69 -4.89
CA VAL A 492 13.00 -12.16 -4.81
C VAL A 492 13.71 -12.70 -6.06
N ALA A 493 13.32 -12.22 -7.24
CA ALA A 493 13.94 -12.64 -8.50
C ALA A 493 15.28 -11.92 -8.79
N ASN A 494 15.50 -10.75 -8.18
CA ASN A 494 16.65 -9.87 -8.44
C ASN A 494 17.41 -9.48 -7.15
N PRO A 495 17.83 -10.46 -6.32
CA PRO A 495 18.38 -10.15 -4.98
C PRO A 495 19.72 -9.41 -5.03
N ASN A 496 20.51 -9.66 -6.08
CA ASN A 496 21.86 -9.10 -6.28
C ASN A 496 21.86 -7.85 -7.17
N PHE A 497 20.71 -7.20 -7.33
CA PHE A 497 20.64 -5.98 -8.14
C PHE A 497 21.45 -4.86 -7.46
N ALA A 498 22.60 -4.50 -8.06
CA ALA A 498 23.55 -3.51 -7.56
C ALA A 498 23.59 -2.26 -8.46
#